data_13df3c913ae02d1a4837baa548f8f0e5
#
_entry.id   13df3c913ae02d1a4837baa548f8f0e5
#
_cell.length_a   1.000
_cell.length_b   1.000
_cell.length_c   1.000
_cell.angle_alpha   90.00
_cell.angle_beta   90.00
_cell.angle_gamma   90.00
#
_symmetry.space_group_name_H-M   'P 1'
#
loop_
_entity.id
_entity.type
_entity.pdbx_description
1 polymer ?
#
loop_
_entity_poly.entity_id
_entity_poly.type
_entity_poly.pdbx_seq_one_letter_code
_entity_poly.pdbx_strand_id
1 'polypeptide(L)'
;MVSQQTTDPQLDAVGRPMPVFPEPPPLASHGPARVIALCNQKGGVGKTTTTINLAAALAEYGRKVLIVDFDPQGAASVGLGISPHELDRTVYNLLMERDADIHSLIQHTATPGLDLLPANIDLSAAEVQLVGEVARESVLARTLRPVLDDYDVVMIDCQPSLGLLTVNALTAAHGVLIPLECEFFALRGVALLVETIEKVRDRLNPRLEVDGILATMYDPRTLHSREVLERVVEAFGDDVLETVIGRTVKFPDASVSGMPITDFAPEHAAAQAYLRLARELVARGAVA
;
A
#
# COMPACT_ATOMS: atom_id res chain seq x y z
N MET A 1 43.18 15.54 15.37
CA MET A 1 41.85 16.02 15.83
C MET A 1 40.95 16.06 14.63
N VAL A 2 40.10 15.03 14.48
CA VAL A 2 39.09 14.96 13.43
C VAL A 2 37.88 15.68 14.00
N SER A 3 37.53 16.85 13.45
CA SER A 3 36.33 17.58 13.82
C SER A 3 35.13 16.75 13.37
N GLN A 4 34.40 16.17 14.32
CA GLN A 4 33.02 15.68 14.09
C GLN A 4 32.17 16.90 13.72
N GLN A 5 31.85 17.03 12.45
CA GLN A 5 30.76 17.88 12.01
C GLN A 5 29.46 17.26 12.56
N THR A 6 28.95 17.78 13.66
CA THR A 6 27.58 17.56 14.09
C THR A 6 26.68 18.23 13.05
N THR A 7 26.23 17.47 12.06
CA THR A 7 25.12 17.90 11.19
C THR A 7 23.89 18.01 12.08
N ASP A 8 23.29 19.21 12.13
CA ASP A 8 22.00 19.41 12.78
C ASP A 8 21.00 18.36 12.24
N PRO A 9 20.23 17.72 13.13
CA PRO A 9 19.26 16.72 12.71
C PRO A 9 18.28 17.35 11.72
N GLN A 10 18.12 16.73 10.55
CA GLN A 10 17.04 17.12 9.65
C GLN A 10 15.72 16.93 10.37
N LEU A 11 14.83 17.92 10.27
CA LEU A 11 13.51 17.86 10.87
C LEU A 11 12.49 17.42 9.81
N ASP A 12 11.48 16.66 10.23
CA ASP A 12 10.34 16.29 9.40
C ASP A 12 9.39 17.48 9.15
N ALA A 13 8.28 17.21 8.48
CA ALA A 13 7.29 18.21 8.10
C ALA A 13 6.61 18.94 9.30
N VAL A 14 6.70 18.37 10.50
CA VAL A 14 6.12 18.91 11.76
C VAL A 14 7.20 19.20 12.83
N GLY A 15 8.48 19.20 12.43
CA GLY A 15 9.57 19.59 13.31
C GLY A 15 10.10 18.48 14.22
N ARG A 16 9.76 17.20 13.98
CA ARG A 16 10.38 16.07 14.67
C ARG A 16 11.74 15.77 14.06
N PRO A 17 12.75 15.35 14.85
CA PRO A 17 14.02 14.89 14.29
C PRO A 17 13.79 13.74 13.31
N MET A 18 14.27 13.91 12.07
CA MET A 18 14.14 12.86 11.05
C MET A 18 15.22 11.81 11.26
N PRO A 19 14.88 10.55 11.57
CA PRO A 19 15.86 9.48 11.58
C PRO A 19 16.38 9.21 10.17
N VAL A 20 17.62 8.75 10.12
CA VAL A 20 18.22 8.22 8.90
C VAL A 20 17.84 6.76 8.80
N PHE A 21 16.99 6.42 7.87
CA PHE A 21 16.67 5.02 7.55
C PHE A 21 17.76 4.45 6.64
N PRO A 22 18.51 3.43 7.07
CA PRO A 22 19.55 2.83 6.23
C PRO A 22 18.94 2.13 5.02
N GLU A 23 19.73 1.92 4.00
CA GLU A 23 19.33 1.07 2.89
C GLU A 23 19.09 -0.36 3.40
N PRO A 24 17.97 -0.99 3.03
CA PRO A 24 17.68 -2.36 3.44
C PRO A 24 18.74 -3.32 2.90
N PRO A 25 19.27 -4.24 3.72
CA PRO A 25 20.18 -5.25 3.22
C PRO A 25 19.47 -6.20 2.26
N PRO A 26 20.22 -6.84 1.33
CA PRO A 26 19.68 -7.94 0.54
C PRO A 26 19.13 -9.06 1.43
N LEU A 27 18.02 -9.68 1.03
CA LEU A 27 17.47 -10.83 1.74
C LEU A 27 18.33 -12.07 1.52
N ALA A 28 18.52 -12.88 2.55
CA ALA A 28 19.23 -14.16 2.46
C ALA A 28 18.37 -15.25 1.77
N SER A 29 17.05 -15.12 1.85
CA SER A 29 16.05 -15.98 1.20
C SER A 29 14.77 -15.19 0.98
N HIS A 30 13.95 -15.63 0.04
CA HIS A 30 12.62 -15.06 -0.21
C HIS A 30 11.53 -15.87 0.51
N GLY A 31 10.43 -15.17 0.85
CA GLY A 31 9.26 -15.74 1.50
C GLY A 31 9.47 -16.13 2.98
N PRO A 32 8.38 -16.42 3.71
CA PRO A 32 7.00 -16.16 3.31
C PRO A 32 6.63 -14.66 3.32
N ALA A 33 5.73 -14.27 2.45
CA ALA A 33 5.35 -12.88 2.27
C ALA A 33 4.66 -12.27 3.49
N ARG A 34 5.04 -11.04 3.84
CA ARG A 34 4.18 -10.16 4.64
C ARG A 34 3.10 -9.54 3.75
N VAL A 35 1.84 -9.67 4.15
CA VAL A 35 0.68 -9.13 3.41
C VAL A 35 0.30 -7.78 4.03
N ILE A 36 0.26 -6.72 3.23
CA ILE A 36 -0.05 -5.35 3.65
C ILE A 36 -1.24 -4.83 2.85
N ALA A 37 -2.30 -4.41 3.54
CA ALA A 37 -3.46 -3.78 2.91
C ALA A 37 -3.33 -2.25 2.92
N LEU A 38 -3.51 -1.62 1.76
CA LEU A 38 -3.58 -0.15 1.65
C LEU A 38 -5.03 0.29 1.69
N CYS A 39 -5.48 0.78 2.83
CA CYS A 39 -6.89 1.07 3.08
C CYS A 39 -7.12 2.53 3.45
N ASN A 40 -8.16 3.12 2.86
CA ASN A 40 -8.82 4.33 3.32
C ASN A 40 -10.18 4.42 2.62
N GLN A 41 -11.25 4.74 3.37
CA GLN A 41 -12.60 4.90 2.82
C GLN A 41 -12.75 6.12 1.90
N LYS A 42 -11.87 7.13 2.02
CA LYS A 42 -11.85 8.30 1.14
C LYS A 42 -11.19 7.94 -0.20
N GLY A 43 -11.86 8.27 -1.30
CA GLY A 43 -11.27 8.20 -2.64
C GLY A 43 -10.23 9.31 -2.84
N GLY A 44 -9.26 9.08 -3.74
CA GLY A 44 -8.29 10.10 -4.14
C GLY A 44 -7.16 10.39 -3.13
N VAL A 45 -7.04 9.66 -2.02
CA VAL A 45 -5.97 9.87 -1.02
C VAL A 45 -4.62 9.26 -1.38
N GLY A 46 -4.46 8.72 -2.59
CA GLY A 46 -3.20 8.16 -3.06
C GLY A 46 -2.97 6.69 -2.66
N LYS A 47 -4.00 5.88 -2.39
CA LYS A 47 -3.86 4.43 -2.14
C LYS A 47 -3.12 3.74 -3.27
N THR A 48 -3.70 3.71 -4.46
CA THR A 48 -3.13 3.08 -5.65
C THR A 48 -1.75 3.63 -6.00
N THR A 49 -1.59 4.96 -5.94
CA THR A 49 -0.28 5.60 -6.16
C THR A 49 0.76 5.10 -5.16
N THR A 50 0.38 4.96 -3.88
CA THR A 50 1.27 4.44 -2.85
C THR A 50 1.54 2.96 -3.06
N THR A 51 0.53 2.15 -3.38
CA THR A 51 0.70 0.72 -3.66
C THR A 51 1.74 0.49 -4.75
N ILE A 52 1.57 1.12 -5.91
CA ILE A 52 2.47 0.95 -7.07
C ILE A 52 3.89 1.39 -6.72
N ASN A 53 4.04 2.59 -6.17
CA ASN A 53 5.36 3.20 -6.02
C ASN A 53 6.14 2.64 -4.81
N LEU A 54 5.45 2.26 -3.74
CA LEU A 54 6.08 1.56 -2.63
C LEU A 54 6.50 0.14 -3.01
N ALA A 55 5.66 -0.59 -3.76
CA ALA A 55 5.99 -1.91 -4.28
C ALA A 55 7.24 -1.88 -5.18
N ALA A 56 7.30 -0.91 -6.09
CA ALA A 56 8.47 -0.72 -6.95
C ALA A 56 9.73 -0.33 -6.13
N ALA A 57 9.60 0.54 -5.13
CA ALA A 57 10.70 0.90 -4.25
C ALA A 57 11.23 -0.30 -3.43
N LEU A 58 10.35 -1.20 -2.98
CA LEU A 58 10.74 -2.44 -2.30
C LEU A 58 11.42 -3.41 -3.28
N ALA A 59 10.93 -3.51 -4.52
CA ALA A 59 11.54 -4.31 -5.56
C ALA A 59 12.95 -3.81 -5.93
N GLU A 60 13.18 -2.49 -5.95
CA GLU A 60 14.51 -1.88 -6.15
C GLU A 60 15.49 -2.31 -5.03
N TYR A 61 14.99 -2.52 -3.80
CA TYR A 61 15.78 -3.09 -2.69
C TYR A 61 15.84 -4.63 -2.70
N GLY A 62 15.50 -5.27 -3.81
CA GLY A 62 15.64 -6.71 -4.02
C GLY A 62 14.55 -7.56 -3.38
N ARG A 63 13.41 -6.99 -3.01
CA ARG A 63 12.24 -7.75 -2.54
C ARG A 63 11.42 -8.22 -3.73
N LYS A 64 10.88 -9.44 -3.65
CA LYS A 64 9.88 -9.94 -4.59
C LYS A 64 8.51 -9.49 -4.11
N VAL A 65 7.83 -8.66 -4.90
CA VAL A 65 6.58 -8.02 -4.50
C VAL A 65 5.44 -8.42 -5.44
N LEU A 66 4.30 -8.82 -4.87
CA LEU A 66 3.05 -9.01 -5.58
C LEU A 66 2.08 -7.89 -5.20
N ILE A 67 1.59 -7.14 -6.17
CA ILE A 67 0.42 -6.28 -5.98
C ILE A 67 -0.83 -7.09 -6.29
N VAL A 68 -1.80 -7.03 -5.40
CA VAL A 68 -3.18 -7.49 -5.63
C VAL A 68 -4.04 -6.24 -5.84
N ASP A 69 -4.42 -5.99 -7.08
CA ASP A 69 -5.41 -4.95 -7.38
C ASP A 69 -6.78 -5.42 -6.84
N PHE A 70 -7.30 -4.73 -5.84
CA PHE A 70 -8.54 -5.11 -5.15
C PHE A 70 -9.57 -3.97 -5.17
N ASP A 71 -9.45 -3.14 -6.22
CA ASP A 71 -10.43 -2.11 -6.58
C ASP A 71 -11.06 -2.47 -7.95
N PRO A 72 -12.40 -2.56 -8.07
CA PRO A 72 -13.09 -2.81 -9.35
C PRO A 72 -12.73 -1.81 -10.46
N GLN A 73 -12.16 -0.65 -10.11
CA GLN A 73 -11.71 0.32 -11.10
C GLN A 73 -10.43 -0.12 -11.84
N GLY A 74 -9.68 -1.10 -11.31
CA GLY A 74 -8.47 -1.64 -11.93
C GLY A 74 -7.34 -0.61 -12.06
N ALA A 75 -7.30 0.36 -11.15
CA ALA A 75 -6.38 1.49 -11.27
C ALA A 75 -4.91 1.09 -11.10
N ALA A 76 -4.61 0.11 -10.24
CA ALA A 76 -3.25 -0.42 -10.09
C ALA A 76 -2.82 -1.18 -11.34
N SER A 77 -3.74 -1.94 -11.95
CA SER A 77 -3.50 -2.66 -13.20
C SER A 77 -3.12 -1.70 -14.34
N VAL A 78 -3.94 -0.68 -14.56
CA VAL A 78 -3.67 0.35 -15.59
C VAL A 78 -2.39 1.11 -15.29
N GLY A 79 -2.15 1.47 -14.04
CA GLY A 79 -0.96 2.21 -13.61
C GLY A 79 0.36 1.44 -13.78
N LEU A 80 0.29 0.12 -13.99
CA LEU A 80 1.43 -0.75 -14.31
C LEU A 80 1.44 -1.21 -15.78
N GLY A 81 0.65 -0.56 -16.64
CA GLY A 81 0.62 -0.80 -18.09
C GLY A 81 -0.13 -2.07 -18.49
N ILE A 82 -0.91 -2.66 -17.58
CA ILE A 82 -1.74 -3.84 -17.86
C ILE A 82 -3.17 -3.38 -18.13
N SER A 83 -3.73 -3.78 -19.29
CA SER A 83 -5.12 -3.46 -19.68
C SER A 83 -6.09 -4.48 -19.09
N PRO A 84 -6.90 -4.14 -18.07
CA PRO A 84 -7.83 -5.09 -17.46
C PRO A 84 -8.92 -5.57 -18.43
N HIS A 85 -9.22 -4.80 -19.45
CA HIS A 85 -10.26 -5.13 -20.46
C HIS A 85 -9.80 -6.20 -21.46
N GLU A 86 -8.49 -6.46 -21.54
CA GLU A 86 -7.90 -7.48 -22.42
C GLU A 86 -7.69 -8.81 -21.70
N LEU A 87 -8.00 -8.87 -20.40
CA LEU A 87 -7.83 -10.06 -19.59
C LEU A 87 -9.15 -10.83 -19.46
N ASP A 88 -9.13 -12.11 -19.80
CA ASP A 88 -10.27 -13.00 -19.64
C ASP A 88 -10.55 -13.33 -18.16
N ARG A 89 -9.52 -13.30 -17.33
CA ARG A 89 -9.58 -13.68 -15.91
C ARG A 89 -8.76 -12.73 -15.04
N THR A 90 -9.31 -12.41 -13.87
CA THR A 90 -8.74 -11.48 -12.89
C THR A 90 -8.90 -12.00 -11.47
N VAL A 91 -8.59 -11.19 -10.46
CA VAL A 91 -8.84 -11.51 -9.06
C VAL A 91 -10.31 -11.87 -8.78
N TYR A 92 -11.28 -11.35 -9.55
CA TYR A 92 -12.68 -11.73 -9.46
C TYR A 92 -12.87 -13.26 -9.65
N ASN A 93 -12.27 -13.83 -10.69
CA ASN A 93 -12.37 -15.26 -10.96
C ASN A 93 -11.72 -16.08 -9.83
N LEU A 94 -10.61 -15.60 -9.27
CA LEU A 94 -9.94 -16.24 -8.15
C LEU A 94 -10.85 -16.32 -6.90
N LEU A 95 -11.67 -15.28 -6.65
CA LEU A 95 -12.62 -15.29 -5.54
C LEU A 95 -13.84 -16.19 -5.77
N MET A 96 -14.28 -16.32 -7.03
CA MET A 96 -15.56 -16.94 -7.38
C MET A 96 -15.44 -18.38 -7.87
N GLU A 97 -14.33 -18.76 -8.46
CA GLU A 97 -14.11 -20.09 -9.04
C GLU A 97 -13.24 -20.96 -8.10
N ARG A 98 -13.74 -22.16 -7.76
CA ARG A 98 -13.05 -23.06 -6.82
C ARG A 98 -11.69 -23.57 -7.33
N ASP A 99 -11.60 -23.75 -8.64
CA ASP A 99 -10.42 -24.34 -9.30
C ASP A 99 -9.54 -23.28 -9.98
N ALA A 100 -9.70 -21.99 -9.64
CA ALA A 100 -8.88 -20.93 -10.16
C ALA A 100 -7.45 -21.04 -9.60
N ASP A 101 -6.48 -21.17 -10.52
CA ASP A 101 -5.06 -21.18 -10.16
C ASP A 101 -4.52 -19.74 -10.17
N ILE A 102 -4.11 -19.26 -8.99
CA ILE A 102 -3.57 -17.90 -8.81
C ILE A 102 -2.32 -17.66 -9.67
N HIS A 103 -1.44 -18.65 -9.82
CA HIS A 103 -0.21 -18.50 -10.63
C HIS A 103 -0.52 -18.22 -12.09
N SER A 104 -1.64 -18.75 -12.62
CA SER A 104 -2.07 -18.49 -13.99
C SER A 104 -2.65 -17.09 -14.22
N LEU A 105 -3.00 -16.38 -13.14
CA LEU A 105 -3.63 -15.05 -13.17
C LEU A 105 -2.63 -13.91 -12.94
N ILE A 106 -1.50 -14.22 -12.31
CA ILE A 106 -0.44 -13.23 -12.04
C ILE A 106 0.19 -12.78 -13.35
N GLN A 107 0.32 -11.47 -13.49
CA GLN A 107 0.96 -10.81 -14.62
C GLN A 107 2.32 -10.26 -14.19
N HIS A 108 3.36 -10.51 -14.99
CA HIS A 108 4.66 -9.88 -14.81
C HIS A 108 4.60 -8.43 -15.31
N THR A 109 5.12 -7.51 -14.52
CA THR A 109 5.21 -6.10 -14.91
C THR A 109 6.54 -5.79 -15.61
N ALA A 110 6.68 -4.59 -16.14
CA ALA A 110 7.95 -4.11 -16.70
C ALA A 110 9.02 -3.86 -15.62
N THR A 111 8.62 -3.69 -14.36
CA THR A 111 9.52 -3.46 -13.22
C THR A 111 10.01 -4.81 -12.67
N PRO A 112 11.33 -5.10 -12.70
CA PRO A 112 11.87 -6.36 -12.20
C PRO A 112 11.54 -6.58 -10.71
N GLY A 113 11.10 -7.79 -10.36
CA GLY A 113 10.74 -8.14 -8.97
C GLY A 113 9.35 -7.67 -8.54
N LEU A 114 8.57 -7.08 -9.45
CA LEU A 114 7.21 -6.63 -9.21
C LEU A 114 6.22 -7.33 -10.13
N ASP A 115 5.31 -8.10 -9.53
CA ASP A 115 4.21 -8.78 -10.22
C ASP A 115 2.86 -8.21 -9.80
N LEU A 116 1.82 -8.49 -10.59
CA LEU A 116 0.47 -8.00 -10.38
C LEU A 116 -0.57 -9.11 -10.52
N LEU A 117 -1.49 -9.21 -9.57
CA LEU A 117 -2.77 -9.89 -9.71
C LEU A 117 -3.82 -8.84 -10.08
N PRO A 118 -4.28 -8.78 -11.34
CA PRO A 118 -5.09 -7.68 -11.83
C PRO A 118 -6.56 -7.76 -11.40
N ALA A 119 -7.25 -6.60 -11.40
CA ALA A 119 -8.69 -6.47 -11.24
C ALA A 119 -9.34 -5.85 -12.46
N ASN A 120 -10.64 -6.10 -12.60
CA ASN A 120 -11.52 -5.41 -13.53
C ASN A 120 -12.87 -5.11 -12.86
N ILE A 121 -13.81 -4.52 -13.62
CA ILE A 121 -15.12 -4.10 -13.11
C ILE A 121 -15.95 -5.27 -12.56
N ASP A 122 -15.69 -6.51 -13.00
CA ASP A 122 -16.42 -7.69 -12.53
C ASP A 122 -16.22 -7.91 -11.02
N LEU A 123 -15.11 -7.44 -10.44
CA LEU A 123 -14.85 -7.51 -9.00
C LEU A 123 -15.96 -6.84 -8.18
N SER A 124 -16.69 -5.86 -8.74
CA SER A 124 -17.83 -5.25 -8.07
C SER A 124 -18.97 -6.25 -7.81
N ALA A 125 -19.12 -7.26 -8.65
CA ALA A 125 -20.12 -8.32 -8.47
C ALA A 125 -19.76 -9.27 -7.31
N ALA A 126 -18.47 -9.43 -7.00
CA ALA A 126 -18.01 -10.27 -5.89
C ALA A 126 -18.56 -9.79 -4.54
N GLU A 127 -18.70 -8.48 -4.32
CA GLU A 127 -19.29 -7.95 -3.08
C GLU A 127 -20.70 -8.45 -2.80
N VAL A 128 -21.50 -8.63 -3.85
CA VAL A 128 -22.90 -9.15 -3.75
C VAL A 128 -22.90 -10.67 -3.68
N GLN A 129 -22.11 -11.33 -4.50
CA GLN A 129 -22.11 -12.79 -4.62
C GLN A 129 -21.53 -13.47 -3.37
N LEU A 130 -20.49 -12.90 -2.79
CA LEU A 130 -19.87 -13.41 -1.55
C LEU A 130 -20.81 -13.33 -0.33
N VAL A 131 -21.85 -12.50 -0.33
CA VAL A 131 -22.76 -12.37 0.82
C VAL A 131 -23.39 -13.71 1.22
N GLY A 132 -23.66 -14.60 0.26
CA GLY A 132 -24.21 -15.94 0.50
C GLY A 132 -23.17 -17.01 0.87
N GLU A 133 -21.88 -16.72 0.78
CA GLU A 133 -20.82 -17.70 0.97
C GLU A 133 -20.45 -17.88 2.45
N VAL A 134 -20.14 -19.14 2.83
CA VAL A 134 -19.62 -19.46 4.16
C VAL A 134 -18.18 -18.97 4.29
N ALA A 135 -17.87 -18.31 5.40
CA ALA A 135 -16.56 -17.69 5.67
C ALA A 135 -16.15 -16.70 4.57
N ARG A 136 -17.13 -15.94 4.07
CA ARG A 136 -17.00 -14.94 3.01
C ARG A 136 -15.93 -13.88 3.28
N GLU A 137 -15.64 -13.60 4.53
CA GLU A 137 -14.61 -12.62 4.95
C GLU A 137 -13.18 -13.13 4.77
N SER A 138 -13.00 -14.45 4.58
CA SER A 138 -11.69 -15.12 4.51
C SER A 138 -11.37 -15.65 3.11
N VAL A 139 -12.15 -15.33 2.10
CA VAL A 139 -11.96 -15.87 0.74
C VAL A 139 -10.60 -15.43 0.20
N LEU A 140 -10.27 -14.15 0.25
CA LEU A 140 -8.99 -13.63 -0.23
C LEU A 140 -7.81 -14.26 0.53
N ALA A 141 -7.90 -14.39 1.86
CA ALA A 141 -6.85 -15.01 2.66
C ALA A 141 -6.56 -16.46 2.23
N ARG A 142 -7.59 -17.22 1.83
CA ARG A 142 -7.41 -18.59 1.34
C ARG A 142 -6.79 -18.65 -0.03
N THR A 143 -7.22 -17.76 -0.92
CA THR A 143 -6.76 -17.75 -2.32
C THR A 143 -5.34 -17.23 -2.49
N LEU A 144 -4.83 -16.40 -1.55
CA LEU A 144 -3.45 -15.94 -1.55
C LEU A 144 -2.45 -16.96 -1.00
N ARG A 145 -2.89 -17.96 -0.21
CA ARG A 145 -1.97 -18.93 0.44
C ARG A 145 -0.94 -19.59 -0.50
N PRO A 146 -1.31 -20.02 -1.72
CA PRO A 146 -0.38 -20.73 -2.60
C PRO A 146 0.85 -19.91 -3.01
N VAL A 147 0.75 -18.57 -3.00
CA VAL A 147 1.83 -17.68 -3.48
C VAL A 147 2.61 -17.02 -2.35
N LEU A 148 2.24 -17.23 -1.08
CA LEU A 148 2.92 -16.53 0.02
C LEU A 148 4.39 -16.90 0.15
N ASP A 149 4.79 -18.11 -0.25
CA ASP A 149 6.19 -18.55 -0.20
C ASP A 149 7.01 -18.07 -1.41
N ASP A 150 6.37 -17.55 -2.46
CA ASP A 150 7.03 -17.07 -3.68
C ASP A 150 7.48 -15.61 -3.59
N TYR A 151 6.86 -14.82 -2.69
CA TYR A 151 7.07 -13.39 -2.53
C TYR A 151 7.55 -13.04 -1.12
N ASP A 152 8.13 -11.86 -0.98
CA ASP A 152 8.52 -11.27 0.31
C ASP A 152 7.43 -10.33 0.84
N VAL A 153 6.71 -9.68 -0.09
CA VAL A 153 5.64 -8.74 0.23
C VAL A 153 4.47 -8.94 -0.73
N VAL A 154 3.26 -9.00 -0.19
CA VAL A 154 2.01 -8.90 -0.96
C VAL A 154 1.32 -7.60 -0.56
N MET A 155 1.09 -6.70 -1.50
CA MET A 155 0.40 -5.42 -1.27
C MET A 155 -1.00 -5.46 -1.87
N ILE A 156 -2.03 -5.22 -1.06
CA ILE A 156 -3.43 -5.22 -1.50
C ILE A 156 -3.89 -3.78 -1.68
N ASP A 157 -4.15 -3.36 -2.93
CA ASP A 157 -4.73 -2.04 -3.24
C ASP A 157 -6.24 -2.05 -3.06
N CYS A 158 -6.73 -1.52 -1.96
CA CYS A 158 -8.15 -1.59 -1.60
C CYS A 158 -8.98 -0.47 -2.23
N GLN A 159 -10.22 -0.80 -2.63
CA GLN A 159 -11.21 0.19 -3.04
C GLN A 159 -11.53 1.19 -1.90
N PRO A 160 -12.05 2.40 -2.21
CA PRO A 160 -12.41 3.42 -1.22
C PRO A 160 -13.76 3.10 -0.54
N SER A 161 -13.82 2.00 0.19
CA SER A 161 -15.02 1.57 0.94
C SER A 161 -14.62 0.82 2.21
N LEU A 162 -15.59 0.54 3.08
CA LEU A 162 -15.45 -0.38 4.21
C LEU A 162 -16.37 -1.60 4.03
N GLY A 163 -16.61 -1.99 2.77
CA GLY A 163 -17.44 -3.14 2.39
C GLY A 163 -16.75 -4.48 2.57
N LEU A 164 -17.39 -5.54 2.04
CA LEU A 164 -16.92 -6.92 2.20
C LEU A 164 -15.55 -7.17 1.56
N LEU A 165 -15.23 -6.52 0.44
CA LEU A 165 -13.89 -6.63 -0.16
C LEU A 165 -12.82 -6.06 0.78
N THR A 166 -13.04 -4.88 1.37
CA THR A 166 -12.09 -4.32 2.34
C THR A 166 -11.93 -5.21 3.57
N VAL A 167 -13.01 -5.80 4.08
CA VAL A 167 -12.94 -6.78 5.18
C VAL A 167 -12.12 -8.01 4.76
N ASN A 168 -12.25 -8.50 3.52
CA ASN A 168 -11.42 -9.59 2.98
C ASN A 168 -9.94 -9.20 2.95
N ALA A 169 -9.62 -7.99 2.48
CA ALA A 169 -8.24 -7.49 2.47
C ALA A 169 -7.66 -7.43 3.89
N LEU A 170 -8.38 -6.87 4.85
CA LEU A 170 -7.96 -6.79 6.26
C LEU A 170 -7.85 -8.18 6.91
N THR A 171 -8.70 -9.12 6.54
CA THR A 171 -8.65 -10.51 7.05
C THR A 171 -7.43 -11.26 6.51
N ALA A 172 -7.00 -10.94 5.29
CA ALA A 172 -5.82 -11.53 4.65
C ALA A 172 -4.50 -10.88 5.08
N ALA A 173 -4.55 -9.63 5.53
CA ALA A 173 -3.36 -8.82 5.80
C ALA A 173 -2.70 -9.15 7.15
N HIS A 174 -1.39 -8.91 7.23
CA HIS A 174 -0.64 -8.84 8.48
C HIS A 174 -0.58 -7.40 8.99
N GLY A 175 -0.55 -6.43 8.08
CA GLY A 175 -0.47 -5.01 8.39
C GLY A 175 -1.35 -4.14 7.50
N VAL A 176 -1.66 -2.94 7.99
CA VAL A 176 -2.43 -1.94 7.26
C VAL A 176 -1.61 -0.66 7.15
N LEU A 177 -1.37 -0.22 5.92
CA LEU A 177 -0.85 1.11 5.64
C LEU A 177 -2.02 2.02 5.26
N ILE A 178 -2.12 3.18 5.92
CA ILE A 178 -3.25 4.10 5.78
C ILE A 178 -2.78 5.40 5.10
N PRO A 179 -2.86 5.51 3.76
CA PRO A 179 -2.61 6.78 3.08
C PRO A 179 -3.69 7.80 3.45
N LEU A 180 -3.25 9.00 3.84
CA LEU A 180 -4.10 10.08 4.33
C LEU A 180 -3.72 11.38 3.64
N GLU A 181 -4.65 11.98 2.89
CA GLU A 181 -4.50 13.34 2.38
C GLU A 181 -4.67 14.35 3.52
N CYS A 182 -3.74 15.32 3.63
CA CYS A 182 -3.74 16.34 4.68
C CYS A 182 -4.88 17.37 4.49
N GLU A 183 -6.13 16.93 4.69
CA GLU A 183 -7.34 17.74 4.62
C GLU A 183 -8.16 17.69 5.92
N PHE A 184 -9.03 18.69 6.13
CA PHE A 184 -9.75 18.91 7.38
C PHE A 184 -10.55 17.72 7.92
N PHE A 185 -11.12 16.89 7.06
CA PHE A 185 -11.91 15.71 7.48
C PHE A 185 -11.09 14.41 7.58
N ALA A 186 -9.78 14.48 7.39
CA ALA A 186 -8.91 13.31 7.37
C ALA A 186 -8.97 12.50 8.68
N LEU A 187 -8.89 13.17 9.83
CA LEU A 187 -8.93 12.53 11.16
C LEU A 187 -10.15 11.65 11.38
N ARG A 188 -11.35 12.15 11.01
CA ARG A 188 -12.58 11.38 11.18
C ARG A 188 -12.59 10.11 10.32
N GLY A 189 -12.08 10.20 9.09
CA GLY A 189 -11.99 9.05 8.19
C GLY A 189 -11.05 7.98 8.74
N VAL A 190 -9.87 8.38 9.24
CA VAL A 190 -8.91 7.45 9.86
C VAL A 190 -9.49 6.81 11.11
N ALA A 191 -10.14 7.57 11.99
CA ALA A 191 -10.74 7.01 13.21
C ALA A 191 -11.78 5.90 12.90
N LEU A 192 -12.63 6.09 11.90
CA LEU A 192 -13.59 5.06 11.47
C LEU A 192 -12.91 3.83 10.86
N LEU A 193 -11.82 4.02 10.14
CA LEU A 193 -11.04 2.90 9.60
C LEU A 193 -10.36 2.14 10.72
N VAL A 194 -9.74 2.81 11.69
CA VAL A 194 -9.10 2.19 12.86
C VAL A 194 -10.13 1.38 13.66
N GLU A 195 -11.33 1.91 13.89
CA GLU A 195 -12.42 1.15 14.53
C GLU A 195 -12.80 -0.12 13.75
N THR A 196 -12.76 -0.05 12.40
CA THR A 196 -13.02 -1.22 11.56
C THR A 196 -11.88 -2.24 11.64
N ILE A 197 -10.62 -1.77 11.64
CA ILE A 197 -9.43 -2.61 11.83
C ILE A 197 -9.50 -3.34 13.18
N GLU A 198 -9.87 -2.65 14.25
CA GLU A 198 -10.05 -3.26 15.57
C GLU A 198 -11.12 -4.35 15.57
N LYS A 199 -12.28 -4.11 14.94
CA LYS A 199 -13.34 -5.13 14.80
C LYS A 199 -12.87 -6.36 14.00
N VAL A 200 -12.09 -6.16 12.95
CA VAL A 200 -11.51 -7.27 12.17
C VAL A 200 -10.47 -8.01 13.00
N ARG A 201 -9.58 -7.29 13.71
CA ARG A 201 -8.60 -7.89 14.61
C ARG A 201 -9.24 -8.76 15.68
N ASP A 202 -10.28 -8.26 16.31
CA ASP A 202 -10.96 -8.97 17.41
C ASP A 202 -11.71 -10.22 16.95
N ARG A 203 -12.25 -10.22 15.73
CA ARG A 203 -13.19 -11.26 15.29
C ARG A 203 -12.67 -12.20 14.21
N LEU A 204 -11.77 -11.73 13.36
CA LEU A 204 -11.37 -12.42 12.12
C LEU A 204 -9.87 -12.62 12.02
N ASN A 205 -9.05 -11.63 12.39
CA ASN A 205 -7.61 -11.66 12.20
C ASN A 205 -6.85 -11.06 13.41
N PRO A 206 -6.61 -11.83 14.47
CA PRO A 206 -5.94 -11.33 15.68
C PRO A 206 -4.51 -10.81 15.48
N ARG A 207 -3.90 -11.05 14.33
CA ARG A 207 -2.52 -10.61 14.01
C ARG A 207 -2.47 -9.32 13.21
N LEU A 208 -3.63 -8.73 12.91
CA LEU A 208 -3.70 -7.50 12.12
C LEU A 208 -3.18 -6.31 12.92
N GLU A 209 -2.20 -5.60 12.36
CA GLU A 209 -1.58 -4.42 12.96
C GLU A 209 -1.74 -3.20 12.05
N VAL A 210 -1.57 -1.99 12.59
CA VAL A 210 -1.42 -0.77 11.79
C VAL A 210 0.07 -0.55 11.57
N ASP A 211 0.55 -0.71 10.34
CA ASP A 211 1.96 -0.51 9.97
C ASP A 211 2.31 0.98 9.90
N GLY A 212 1.32 1.84 9.66
CA GLY A 212 1.51 3.28 9.69
C GLY A 212 0.42 4.08 8.98
N ILE A 213 0.37 5.36 9.33
CA ILE A 213 -0.44 6.39 8.68
C ILE A 213 0.49 7.25 7.83
N LEU A 214 0.31 7.22 6.51
CA LEU A 214 1.15 7.93 5.55
C LEU A 214 0.49 9.23 5.11
N ALA A 215 1.08 10.37 5.44
CA ALA A 215 0.64 11.65 4.92
C ALA A 215 0.95 11.77 3.41
N THR A 216 -0.08 11.99 2.61
CA THR A 216 0.01 12.12 1.16
C THR A 216 -0.44 13.50 0.70
N MET A 217 -0.07 13.86 -0.55
CA MET A 217 -0.42 15.16 -1.17
C MET A 217 -0.04 16.36 -0.28
N TYR A 218 0.98 16.18 0.56
CA TYR A 218 1.46 17.21 1.46
C TYR A 218 2.07 18.38 0.69
N ASP A 219 1.65 19.61 1.04
CA ASP A 219 2.26 20.83 0.52
C ASP A 219 2.81 21.67 1.69
N PRO A 220 4.14 21.70 1.87
CA PRO A 220 4.78 22.41 2.97
C PRO A 220 4.56 23.94 2.94
N ARG A 221 4.12 24.49 1.79
CA ARG A 221 3.84 25.93 1.61
C ARG A 221 2.51 26.34 2.19
N THR A 222 1.61 25.39 2.47
CA THR A 222 0.29 25.68 3.01
C THR A 222 0.26 25.45 4.52
N LEU A 223 -0.22 26.46 5.25
CA LEU A 223 -0.43 26.35 6.69
C LEU A 223 -1.39 25.20 7.02
N HIS A 224 -2.44 25.06 6.21
CA HIS A 224 -3.45 24.03 6.39
C HIS A 224 -2.88 22.59 6.39
N SER A 225 -2.03 22.22 5.41
CA SER A 225 -1.43 20.89 5.36
C SER A 225 -0.58 20.61 6.60
N ARG A 226 0.14 21.61 7.10
CA ARG A 226 0.96 21.49 8.31
C ARG A 226 0.11 21.31 9.55
N GLU A 227 -0.91 22.15 9.77
CA GLU A 227 -1.81 22.04 10.92
C GLU A 227 -2.56 20.70 10.94
N VAL A 228 -2.99 20.19 9.79
CA VAL A 228 -3.64 18.88 9.71
C VAL A 228 -2.66 17.78 10.09
N LEU A 229 -1.43 17.79 9.57
CA LEU A 229 -0.42 16.80 9.91
C LEU A 229 -0.06 16.83 11.40
N GLU A 230 0.10 18.01 12.00
CA GLU A 230 0.32 18.17 13.43
C GLU A 230 -0.79 17.51 14.26
N ARG A 231 -2.05 17.75 13.91
CA ARG A 231 -3.20 17.11 14.59
C ARG A 231 -3.26 15.60 14.39
N VAL A 232 -2.84 15.10 13.23
CA VAL A 232 -2.75 13.65 12.97
C VAL A 232 -1.67 13.04 13.87
N VAL A 233 -0.52 13.70 13.99
CA VAL A 233 0.55 13.26 14.90
C VAL A 233 0.12 13.33 16.36
N GLU A 234 -0.59 14.38 16.78
CA GLU A 234 -1.13 14.48 18.13
C GLU A 234 -2.13 13.35 18.46
N ALA A 235 -2.93 12.93 17.46
CA ALA A 235 -3.97 11.93 17.66
C ALA A 235 -3.46 10.48 17.60
N PHE A 236 -2.46 10.19 16.75
CA PHE A 236 -2.01 8.83 16.44
C PHE A 236 -0.53 8.56 16.79
N GLY A 237 0.21 9.57 17.22
CA GLY A 237 1.56 9.41 17.76
C GLY A 237 2.52 8.71 16.80
N ASP A 238 3.12 7.63 17.27
CA ASP A 238 4.14 6.86 16.56
C ASP A 238 3.59 6.04 15.38
N ASP A 239 2.27 5.89 15.26
CA ASP A 239 1.64 5.28 14.09
C ASP A 239 1.77 6.17 12.84
N VAL A 240 2.03 7.48 13.01
CA VAL A 240 2.24 8.40 11.88
C VAL A 240 3.67 8.29 11.38
N LEU A 241 3.81 7.91 10.11
CA LEU A 241 5.10 7.79 9.46
C LEU A 241 5.79 9.16 9.35
N GLU A 242 7.12 9.17 9.38
CA GLU A 242 7.93 10.38 9.24
C GLU A 242 8.09 10.79 7.79
N THR A 243 8.03 9.80 6.89
CA THR A 243 8.00 10.05 5.45
C THR A 243 6.65 10.62 5.05
N VAL A 244 6.66 11.71 4.30
CA VAL A 244 5.48 12.31 3.68
C VAL A 244 5.59 12.29 2.17
N ILE A 245 4.47 12.10 1.47
CA ILE A 245 4.43 12.13 0.00
C ILE A 245 3.89 13.47 -0.45
N GLY A 246 4.73 14.26 -1.11
CA GLY A 246 4.37 15.57 -1.63
C GLY A 246 3.43 15.48 -2.85
N ARG A 247 2.66 16.55 -3.07
CA ARG A 247 1.84 16.69 -4.28
C ARG A 247 2.73 16.97 -5.49
N THR A 248 2.54 16.23 -6.59
CA THR A 248 3.24 16.45 -7.87
C THR A 248 2.40 15.99 -9.06
N VAL A 249 2.60 16.62 -10.21
CA VAL A 249 2.01 16.22 -11.49
C VAL A 249 2.70 14.99 -12.09
N LYS A 250 3.85 14.60 -11.56
CA LYS A 250 4.60 13.44 -12.06
C LYS A 250 3.92 12.10 -11.80
N PHE A 251 3.07 11.99 -10.79
CA PHE A 251 2.32 10.75 -10.55
C PHE A 251 1.30 10.46 -11.65
N PRO A 252 0.43 11.41 -12.08
CA PRO A 252 -0.41 11.21 -13.25
C PRO A 252 0.39 10.88 -14.52
N ASP A 253 1.50 11.59 -14.79
CA ASP A 253 2.37 11.34 -15.95
C ASP A 253 2.90 9.89 -15.95
N ALA A 254 3.40 9.40 -14.80
CA ALA A 254 3.90 8.05 -14.62
C ALA A 254 2.78 7.00 -14.82
N SER A 255 1.59 7.24 -14.24
CA SER A 255 0.44 6.34 -14.41
C SER A 255 -0.02 6.23 -15.86
N VAL A 256 -0.02 7.33 -16.62
CA VAL A 256 -0.33 7.32 -18.06
C VAL A 256 0.73 6.53 -18.85
N SER A 257 1.99 6.54 -18.39
CA SER A 257 3.08 5.78 -18.99
C SER A 257 3.09 4.30 -18.58
N GLY A 258 2.20 3.88 -17.66
CA GLY A 258 2.13 2.51 -17.13
C GLY A 258 3.36 2.11 -16.32
N MET A 259 4.00 3.06 -15.63
CA MET A 259 5.27 2.87 -14.94
C MET A 259 5.23 3.46 -13.52
N PRO A 260 5.91 2.84 -12.53
CA PRO A 260 6.14 3.47 -11.23
C PRO A 260 6.98 4.75 -11.37
N ILE A 261 6.85 5.67 -10.41
CA ILE A 261 7.63 6.93 -10.41
C ILE A 261 9.14 6.67 -10.29
N THR A 262 9.54 5.59 -9.64
CA THR A 262 10.95 5.17 -9.53
C THR A 262 11.57 4.87 -10.87
N ASP A 263 10.83 4.28 -11.78
CA ASP A 263 11.28 3.97 -13.14
C ASP A 263 11.09 5.18 -14.08
N PHE A 264 9.96 5.90 -13.93
CA PHE A 264 9.60 7.03 -14.79
C PHE A 264 10.48 8.27 -14.55
N ALA A 265 10.79 8.58 -13.28
CA ALA A 265 11.55 9.77 -12.90
C ALA A 265 12.37 9.52 -11.62
N PRO A 266 13.40 8.65 -11.65
CA PRO A 266 14.14 8.18 -10.47
C PRO A 266 14.76 9.31 -9.64
N GLU A 267 15.26 10.35 -10.27
CA GLU A 267 15.88 11.51 -9.60
C GLU A 267 14.85 12.49 -8.99
N HIS A 268 13.56 12.30 -9.27
CA HIS A 268 12.52 13.20 -8.77
C HIS A 268 12.28 12.99 -7.27
N ALA A 269 12.01 14.09 -6.53
CA ALA A 269 11.76 14.03 -5.08
C ALA A 269 10.65 13.06 -4.67
N ALA A 270 9.66 12.82 -5.53
CA ALA A 270 8.59 11.85 -5.29
C ALA A 270 9.09 10.40 -5.33
N ALA A 271 10.01 10.04 -6.25
CA ALA A 271 10.65 8.73 -6.28
C ALA A 271 11.49 8.52 -5.01
N GLN A 272 12.31 9.50 -4.66
CA GLN A 272 13.12 9.48 -3.44
C GLN A 272 12.27 9.38 -2.16
N ALA A 273 11.07 9.97 -2.15
CA ALA A 273 10.15 9.83 -1.02
C ALA A 273 9.64 8.39 -0.86
N TYR A 274 9.33 7.66 -1.95
CA TYR A 274 8.93 6.26 -1.87
C TYR A 274 10.09 5.33 -1.53
N LEU A 275 11.30 5.57 -2.02
CA LEU A 275 12.50 4.86 -1.58
C LEU A 275 12.74 5.05 -0.08
N ARG A 276 12.56 6.27 0.43
CA ARG A 276 12.63 6.56 1.86
C ARG A 276 11.52 5.84 2.64
N LEU A 277 10.27 5.83 2.14
CA LEU A 277 9.15 5.12 2.76
C LEU A 277 9.45 3.62 2.87
N ALA A 278 9.99 3.00 1.83
CA ALA A 278 10.40 1.60 1.86
C ALA A 278 11.44 1.34 2.96
N ARG A 279 12.46 2.20 3.09
CA ARG A 279 13.46 2.12 4.16
C ARG A 279 12.84 2.29 5.55
N GLU A 280 11.91 3.21 5.71
CA GLU A 280 11.21 3.44 6.98
C GLU A 280 10.41 2.20 7.41
N LEU A 281 9.65 1.59 6.49
CA LEU A 281 8.85 0.40 6.79
C LEU A 281 9.73 -0.81 7.12
N VAL A 282 10.87 -0.99 6.45
CA VAL A 282 11.85 -2.03 6.82
C VAL A 282 12.45 -1.74 8.19
N ALA A 283 12.85 -0.52 8.47
CA ALA A 283 13.41 -0.13 9.77
C ALA A 283 12.42 -0.30 10.94
N ARG A 284 11.13 -0.14 10.67
CA ARG A 284 10.03 -0.39 11.65
C ARG A 284 9.67 -1.87 11.78
N GLY A 285 10.24 -2.76 10.96
CA GLY A 285 9.89 -4.18 10.95
C GLY A 285 8.55 -4.50 10.28
N ALA A 286 7.96 -3.53 9.59
CA ALA A 286 6.73 -3.71 8.82
C ALA A 286 6.95 -4.42 7.47
N VAL A 287 8.19 -4.58 7.04
CA VAL A 287 8.62 -5.35 5.87
C VAL A 287 9.97 -5.97 6.18
N ALA A 288 10.25 -7.15 5.62
CA ALA A 288 11.54 -7.84 5.78
C ALA A 288 12.69 -7.14 5.02
#